data_630f1dd3def1c0e1feb23c6ef3684154
#
_entry.id   630f1dd3def1c0e1feb23c6ef3684154
#
_cell.length_a   1.000
_cell.length_b   1.000
_cell.length_c   1.000
_cell.angle_alpha   90.00
_cell.angle_beta   90.00
_cell.angle_gamma   90.00
#
_symmetry.space_group_name_H-M   'P 1'
#
loop_
_entity.id
_entity.type
_entity.pdbx_description
1 polymer ?
#
loop_
_entity_poly.entity_id
_entity_poly.type
_entity_poly.pdbx_seq_one_letter_code
_entity_poly.pdbx_strand_id
1 'polypeptide(L)'
;MLDIMLPHYGELRLLRIAVESIVAQTDDRWRLTVLDDNPADRETGIAEYFAALGHPRVQYRRNPRNLGITENFQQAVDLAEAPFMSIMGCDDVMLPRYVERVHQLIDGHPGAVLVQPGVEVIGADGSVVRTLADTTKRRVYAPRFAGTVTMAGEELAVSLLRGNWLYFPSLVWRTEEIKAVGFDPALSVIQDLKLILQLVTRGGTLVADDEVVFHYRRHGESLSASSAVTGNRFSEAREFFLAVAARMDEHGWPRAGKAARWHLSSRIHALTMLPAAAKQRSGDGVRVLTRYAFGKPR
;
A
#
# COMPACT_ATOMS: atom_id res chain seq x y z
N MET A 1 -1.08 -19.63 -9.54
CA MET A 1 -0.99 -18.46 -10.42
C MET A 1 -1.21 -17.22 -9.59
N LEU A 2 -0.39 -16.18 -9.78
CA LEU A 2 -0.49 -14.87 -9.16
C LEU A 2 -0.75 -13.82 -10.25
N ASP A 3 -1.80 -13.02 -10.12
CA ASP A 3 -2.02 -11.85 -10.97
C ASP A 3 -1.30 -10.64 -10.37
N ILE A 4 -0.31 -10.13 -11.10
CA ILE A 4 0.41 -8.91 -10.75
C ILE A 4 -0.24 -7.77 -11.54
N MET A 5 -0.93 -6.89 -10.82
CA MET A 5 -1.59 -5.72 -11.39
C MET A 5 -0.69 -4.51 -11.17
N LEU A 6 -0.41 -3.76 -12.22
CA LEU A 6 0.52 -2.63 -12.18
C LEU A 6 -0.16 -1.37 -12.72
N PRO A 7 -0.93 -0.66 -11.86
CA PRO A 7 -1.46 0.65 -12.19
C PRO A 7 -0.33 1.65 -12.42
N HIS A 8 -0.39 2.38 -13.53
CA HIS A 8 0.66 3.30 -13.93
C HIS A 8 0.12 4.67 -14.34
N TYR A 9 0.84 5.71 -13.91
CA TYR A 9 0.68 7.07 -14.39
C TYR A 9 2.06 7.75 -14.41
N GLY A 10 2.47 8.30 -15.53
CA GLY A 10 3.73 9.00 -15.64
C GLY A 10 4.64 8.48 -16.77
N GLU A 11 5.94 8.47 -16.51
CA GLU A 11 6.95 8.17 -17.49
C GLU A 11 7.38 6.69 -17.53
N LEU A 12 7.87 6.25 -18.69
CA LEU A 12 8.30 4.87 -18.94
C LEU A 12 9.49 4.42 -18.06
N ARG A 13 10.36 5.30 -17.63
CA ARG A 13 11.66 4.93 -17.04
C ARG A 13 11.56 4.00 -15.81
N LEU A 14 10.75 4.33 -14.83
CA LEU A 14 10.59 3.48 -13.63
C LEU A 14 9.67 2.29 -13.91
N LEU A 15 8.61 2.50 -14.69
CA LEU A 15 7.74 1.42 -15.15
C LEU A 15 8.54 0.29 -15.80
N ARG A 16 9.50 0.63 -16.66
CA ARG A 16 10.36 -0.35 -17.33
C ARG A 16 11.15 -1.19 -16.32
N ILE A 17 11.75 -0.58 -15.31
CA ILE A 17 12.47 -1.29 -14.24
C ILE A 17 11.54 -2.24 -13.49
N ALA A 18 10.32 -1.79 -13.15
CA ALA A 18 9.32 -2.62 -12.48
C ALA A 18 8.93 -3.81 -13.35
N VAL A 19 8.61 -3.60 -14.62
CA VAL A 19 8.25 -4.69 -15.57
C VAL A 19 9.40 -5.68 -15.76
N GLU A 20 10.62 -5.20 -15.96
CA GLU A 20 11.81 -6.05 -16.12
C GLU A 20 12.04 -6.91 -14.86
N SER A 21 11.79 -6.39 -13.66
CA SER A 21 11.89 -7.14 -12.40
C SER A 21 10.85 -8.28 -12.30
N ILE A 22 9.66 -8.08 -12.87
CA ILE A 22 8.61 -9.10 -12.91
C ILE A 22 8.95 -10.18 -13.97
N VAL A 23 9.42 -9.76 -15.12
CA VAL A 23 9.83 -10.70 -16.19
C VAL A 23 11.02 -11.59 -15.75
N ALA A 24 11.87 -11.08 -14.86
CA ALA A 24 13.03 -11.78 -14.30
C ALA A 24 12.73 -12.73 -13.14
N GLN A 25 11.46 -12.98 -12.79
CA GLN A 25 11.10 -13.88 -11.70
C GLN A 25 11.53 -15.33 -11.98
N THR A 26 12.04 -16.00 -10.95
CA THR A 26 12.50 -17.41 -11.01
C THR A 26 11.37 -18.41 -11.11
N ASP A 27 10.20 -18.08 -10.57
CA ASP A 27 8.97 -18.87 -10.66
C ASP A 27 8.08 -18.24 -11.75
N ASP A 28 7.55 -19.06 -12.65
CA ASP A 28 6.79 -18.61 -13.82
C ASP A 28 5.25 -18.56 -13.58
N ARG A 29 4.77 -18.84 -12.38
CA ARG A 29 3.35 -18.85 -12.00
C ARG A 29 2.78 -17.46 -11.78
N TRP A 30 3.03 -16.52 -12.68
CA TRP A 30 2.50 -15.15 -12.65
C TRP A 30 1.97 -14.69 -14.00
N ARG A 31 1.07 -13.70 -13.97
CA ARG A 31 0.65 -12.87 -15.09
C ARG A 31 0.74 -11.40 -14.69
N LEU A 32 1.21 -10.55 -15.61
CA LEU A 32 1.27 -9.10 -15.41
C LEU A 32 0.21 -8.42 -16.27
N THR A 33 -0.59 -7.55 -15.63
CA THR A 33 -1.46 -6.59 -16.33
C THR A 33 -1.06 -5.19 -15.95
N VAL A 34 -0.59 -4.41 -16.93
CA VAL A 34 -0.27 -2.99 -16.77
C VAL A 34 -1.48 -2.16 -17.16
N LEU A 35 -1.89 -1.27 -16.27
CA LEU A 35 -3.05 -0.38 -16.43
C LEU A 35 -2.57 1.07 -16.54
N ASP A 36 -2.36 1.52 -17.78
CA ASP A 36 -1.83 2.85 -18.08
C ASP A 36 -2.93 3.90 -18.01
N ASP A 37 -2.83 4.78 -17.01
CA ASP A 37 -3.78 5.85 -16.73
C ASP A 37 -3.34 7.22 -17.29
N ASN A 38 -2.34 7.24 -18.16
CA ASN A 38 -1.93 8.46 -18.83
C ASN A 38 -3.02 8.95 -19.80
N PRO A 39 -3.21 10.29 -19.92
CA PRO A 39 -4.14 10.86 -20.91
C PRO A 39 -3.81 10.39 -22.33
N ALA A 40 -4.85 10.22 -23.16
CA ALA A 40 -4.71 9.65 -24.50
C ALA A 40 -3.83 10.49 -25.43
N ASP A 41 -3.79 11.81 -25.23
CA ASP A 41 -3.00 12.78 -25.98
C ASP A 41 -1.52 12.87 -25.54
N ARG A 42 -1.17 12.17 -24.47
CA ARG A 42 0.21 12.13 -23.97
C ARG A 42 0.97 10.99 -24.65
N GLU A 43 1.91 11.31 -25.49
CA GLU A 43 2.89 10.35 -26.00
C GLU A 43 3.93 10.03 -24.92
N THR A 44 4.02 8.75 -24.56
CA THR A 44 4.89 8.28 -23.47
C THR A 44 5.89 7.20 -23.91
N GLY A 45 5.73 6.66 -25.12
CA GLY A 45 6.51 5.51 -25.61
C GLY A 45 6.19 4.19 -24.90
N ILE A 46 5.15 4.16 -24.04
CA ILE A 46 4.80 2.98 -23.23
C ILE A 46 4.16 1.89 -24.10
N ALA A 47 3.24 2.25 -24.99
CA ALA A 47 2.60 1.28 -25.88
C ALA A 47 3.62 0.60 -26.80
N GLU A 48 4.55 1.37 -27.36
CA GLU A 48 5.65 0.88 -28.19
C GLU A 48 6.58 -0.07 -27.41
N TYR A 49 6.88 0.27 -26.17
CA TYR A 49 7.68 -0.59 -25.30
C TYR A 49 7.01 -1.96 -25.10
N PHE A 50 5.71 -2.00 -24.78
CA PHE A 50 4.99 -3.26 -24.57
C PHE A 50 4.81 -4.05 -25.87
N ALA A 51 4.58 -3.36 -26.99
CA ALA A 51 4.54 -4.01 -28.31
C ALA A 51 5.89 -4.68 -28.66
N ALA A 52 7.00 -4.01 -28.36
CA ALA A 52 8.34 -4.56 -28.57
C ALA A 52 8.70 -5.69 -27.58
N LEU A 53 8.23 -5.60 -26.33
CA LEU A 53 8.46 -6.61 -25.31
C LEU A 53 7.85 -7.97 -25.71
N GLY A 54 6.64 -8.00 -26.27
CA GLY A 54 6.00 -9.17 -26.84
C GLY A 54 5.91 -10.39 -25.91
N HIS A 55 5.93 -10.17 -24.57
CA HIS A 55 6.02 -11.25 -23.61
C HIS A 55 4.64 -11.90 -23.36
N PRO A 56 4.47 -13.24 -23.46
CA PRO A 56 3.16 -13.91 -23.47
C PRO A 56 2.38 -13.78 -22.15
N ARG A 57 3.05 -13.51 -21.04
CA ARG A 57 2.44 -13.32 -19.71
C ARG A 57 2.23 -11.86 -19.33
N VAL A 58 2.52 -10.91 -20.23
CA VAL A 58 2.39 -9.47 -20.00
C VAL A 58 1.28 -8.92 -20.87
N GLN A 59 0.30 -8.29 -20.24
CA GLN A 59 -0.78 -7.58 -20.90
C GLN A 59 -0.66 -6.09 -20.61
N TYR A 60 -0.70 -5.26 -21.64
CA TYR A 60 -0.79 -3.81 -21.52
C TYR A 60 -2.19 -3.33 -21.89
N ARG A 61 -2.76 -2.48 -21.04
CA ARG A 61 -4.06 -1.84 -21.25
C ARG A 61 -3.92 -0.36 -20.96
N ARG A 62 -4.31 0.48 -21.91
CA ARG A 62 -4.42 1.91 -21.71
C ARG A 62 -5.86 2.28 -21.41
N ASN A 63 -6.06 3.06 -20.35
CA ASN A 63 -7.39 3.56 -20.00
C ASN A 63 -7.86 4.58 -21.04
N PRO A 64 -9.16 4.62 -21.38
CA PRO A 64 -9.69 5.57 -22.36
C PRO A 64 -9.65 7.03 -21.86
N ARG A 65 -9.58 7.23 -20.56
CA ARG A 65 -9.38 8.51 -19.85
C ARG A 65 -8.57 8.29 -18.60
N ASN A 66 -8.04 9.37 -18.02
CA ASN A 66 -7.46 9.28 -16.69
C ASN A 66 -8.55 8.97 -15.64
N LEU A 67 -8.41 7.85 -14.95
CA LEU A 67 -9.34 7.38 -13.92
C LEU A 67 -8.97 7.93 -12.53
N GLY A 68 -7.68 8.25 -12.34
CA GLY A 68 -7.12 8.53 -11.04
C GLY A 68 -6.82 7.25 -10.24
N ILE A 69 -6.05 7.42 -9.15
CA ILE A 69 -5.43 6.30 -8.44
C ILE A 69 -6.45 5.27 -7.91
N THR A 70 -7.55 5.73 -7.31
CA THR A 70 -8.52 4.84 -6.65
C THR A 70 -9.33 4.03 -7.65
N GLU A 71 -9.83 4.66 -8.73
CA GLU A 71 -10.54 3.95 -9.79
C GLU A 71 -9.61 2.98 -10.54
N ASN A 72 -8.33 3.37 -10.76
CA ASN A 72 -7.36 2.50 -11.41
C ASN A 72 -6.96 1.30 -10.52
N PHE A 73 -6.91 1.47 -9.20
CA PHE A 73 -6.74 0.35 -8.25
C PHE A 73 -7.98 -0.56 -8.24
N GLN A 74 -9.20 0.01 -8.27
CA GLN A 74 -10.41 -0.80 -8.35
C GLN A 74 -10.47 -1.58 -9.67
N GLN A 75 -10.10 -0.97 -10.79
CA GLN A 75 -9.99 -1.66 -12.07
C GLN A 75 -8.99 -2.83 -12.01
N ALA A 76 -7.87 -2.65 -11.31
CA ALA A 76 -6.91 -3.73 -11.08
C ALA A 76 -7.55 -4.91 -10.34
N VAL A 77 -8.34 -4.63 -9.29
CA VAL A 77 -9.10 -5.67 -8.55
C VAL A 77 -10.10 -6.36 -9.45
N ASP A 78 -10.89 -5.61 -10.22
CA ASP A 78 -11.95 -6.15 -11.06
C ASP A 78 -11.41 -7.08 -12.16
N LEU A 79 -10.24 -6.76 -12.71
CA LEU A 79 -9.60 -7.51 -13.80
C LEU A 79 -8.80 -8.73 -13.33
N ALA A 80 -8.46 -8.84 -12.06
CA ALA A 80 -7.74 -10.00 -11.54
C ALA A 80 -8.61 -11.26 -11.58
N GLU A 81 -8.07 -12.37 -12.03
CA GLU A 81 -8.76 -13.66 -12.19
C GLU A 81 -8.11 -14.80 -11.41
N ALA A 82 -6.79 -14.70 -11.16
CA ALA A 82 -6.08 -15.72 -10.39
C ALA A 82 -6.55 -15.76 -8.94
N PRO A 83 -6.39 -16.87 -8.21
CA PRO A 83 -6.79 -16.97 -6.80
C PRO A 83 -6.16 -15.91 -5.89
N PHE A 84 -4.98 -15.43 -6.26
CA PHE A 84 -4.26 -14.36 -5.57
C PHE A 84 -3.79 -13.30 -6.54
N MET A 85 -3.76 -12.06 -6.07
CA MET A 85 -3.30 -10.90 -6.82
C MET A 85 -2.42 -9.99 -5.99
N SER A 86 -1.61 -9.17 -6.64
CA SER A 86 -0.91 -8.04 -6.03
C SER A 86 -1.18 -6.77 -6.83
N ILE A 87 -1.14 -5.60 -6.17
CA ILE A 87 -1.18 -4.28 -6.81
C ILE A 87 0.18 -3.64 -6.58
N MET A 88 1.08 -3.78 -7.55
CA MET A 88 2.45 -3.30 -7.45
C MET A 88 2.57 -1.83 -7.83
N GLY A 89 3.41 -1.07 -7.12
CA GLY A 89 3.81 0.28 -7.54
C GLY A 89 4.66 0.24 -8.80
N CYS A 90 4.41 1.17 -9.73
CA CYS A 90 5.14 1.23 -11.00
C CYS A 90 6.59 1.72 -10.87
N ASP A 91 7.05 2.01 -9.67
CA ASP A 91 8.38 2.47 -9.31
C ASP A 91 9.14 1.50 -8.38
N ASP A 92 8.47 0.45 -7.94
CA ASP A 92 9.01 -0.59 -7.06
C ASP A 92 9.73 -1.70 -7.85
N VAL A 93 10.36 -2.63 -7.11
CA VAL A 93 11.12 -3.75 -7.71
C VAL A 93 10.79 -5.05 -6.99
N MET A 94 10.31 -6.06 -7.71
CA MET A 94 10.23 -7.43 -7.22
C MET A 94 11.60 -8.09 -7.35
N LEU A 95 12.16 -8.62 -6.25
CA LEU A 95 13.40 -9.40 -6.34
C LEU A 95 13.13 -10.76 -7.00
N PRO A 96 14.13 -11.44 -7.58
CA PRO A 96 13.90 -12.61 -8.42
C PRO A 96 13.09 -13.75 -7.80
N ARG A 97 13.07 -13.87 -6.47
CA ARG A 97 12.36 -14.91 -5.73
C ARG A 97 11.00 -14.47 -5.16
N TYR A 98 10.49 -13.30 -5.53
CA TYR A 98 9.22 -12.80 -4.97
C TYR A 98 8.05 -13.76 -5.23
N VAL A 99 7.85 -14.16 -6.48
CA VAL A 99 6.74 -15.06 -6.85
C VAL A 99 6.90 -16.43 -6.19
N GLU A 100 8.11 -16.99 -6.20
CA GLU A 100 8.43 -18.25 -5.53
C GLU A 100 8.08 -18.19 -4.03
N ARG A 101 8.56 -17.14 -3.33
CA ARG A 101 8.33 -16.99 -1.89
C ARG A 101 6.86 -16.80 -1.56
N VAL A 102 6.16 -15.99 -2.34
CA VAL A 102 4.72 -15.79 -2.19
C VAL A 102 3.95 -17.09 -2.31
N HIS A 103 4.26 -17.93 -3.31
CA HIS A 103 3.62 -19.24 -3.45
C HIS A 103 3.92 -20.17 -2.26
N GLN A 104 5.17 -20.20 -1.78
CA GLN A 104 5.53 -20.96 -0.57
C GLN A 104 4.71 -20.53 0.65
N LEU A 105 4.52 -19.22 0.84
CA LEU A 105 3.73 -18.67 1.96
C LEU A 105 2.25 -19.03 1.83
N ILE A 106 1.68 -18.95 0.62
CA ILE A 106 0.28 -19.31 0.34
C ILE A 106 0.07 -20.81 0.55
N ASP A 107 0.96 -21.66 0.02
CA ASP A 107 0.86 -23.11 0.14
C ASP A 107 0.98 -23.58 1.60
N GLY A 108 1.87 -22.92 2.37
CA GLY A 108 2.01 -23.17 3.81
C GLY A 108 0.85 -22.66 4.67
N HIS A 109 0.07 -21.69 4.15
CA HIS A 109 -1.00 -21.02 4.89
C HIS A 109 -2.26 -20.87 4.02
N PRO A 110 -2.98 -21.96 3.70
CA PRO A 110 -4.10 -21.95 2.75
C PRO A 110 -5.26 -21.03 3.16
N GLY A 111 -5.38 -20.68 4.45
CA GLY A 111 -6.35 -19.72 4.97
C GLY A 111 -5.93 -18.25 4.88
N ALA A 112 -4.76 -17.95 4.33
CA ALA A 112 -4.28 -16.57 4.21
C ALA A 112 -5.20 -15.74 3.29
N VAL A 113 -5.61 -14.56 3.77
CA VAL A 113 -6.32 -13.55 2.98
C VAL A 113 -5.34 -12.49 2.49
N LEU A 114 -4.31 -12.22 3.30
CA LEU A 114 -3.24 -11.26 3.04
C LEU A 114 -1.89 -11.93 3.23
N VAL A 115 -0.94 -11.65 2.35
CA VAL A 115 0.47 -12.05 2.50
C VAL A 115 1.34 -10.82 2.34
N GLN A 116 2.23 -10.59 3.32
CA GLN A 116 3.23 -9.52 3.33
C GLN A 116 4.62 -10.15 3.37
N PRO A 117 5.32 -10.30 2.25
CA PRO A 117 6.71 -10.75 2.27
C PRO A 117 7.65 -9.67 2.82
N GLY A 118 8.90 -10.02 3.10
CA GLY A 118 9.89 -9.06 3.55
C GLY A 118 10.17 -7.98 2.52
N VAL A 119 10.26 -6.74 3.00
CA VAL A 119 10.44 -5.54 2.17
C VAL A 119 11.69 -4.79 2.61
N GLU A 120 12.48 -4.30 1.68
CA GLU A 120 13.55 -3.34 1.91
C GLU A 120 13.25 -2.03 1.19
N VAL A 121 13.60 -0.91 1.82
CA VAL A 121 13.33 0.42 1.25
C VAL A 121 14.54 0.89 0.47
N ILE A 122 14.30 1.33 -0.77
CA ILE A 122 15.32 1.89 -1.66
C ILE A 122 15.06 3.36 -2.00
N GLY A 123 16.11 4.10 -2.28
CA GLY A 123 16.05 5.49 -2.75
C GLY A 123 15.70 5.60 -4.23
N ALA A 124 15.66 6.84 -4.72
CA ALA A 124 15.40 7.14 -6.13
C ALA A 124 16.44 6.52 -7.08
N ASP A 125 17.67 6.37 -6.60
CA ASP A 125 18.81 5.75 -7.30
C ASP A 125 18.86 4.22 -7.22
N GLY A 126 17.95 3.60 -6.44
CA GLY A 126 17.92 2.17 -6.18
C GLY A 126 18.82 1.70 -5.03
N SER A 127 19.55 2.58 -4.39
CA SER A 127 20.34 2.23 -3.19
C SER A 127 19.45 1.99 -1.99
N VAL A 128 19.85 1.06 -1.11
CA VAL A 128 19.11 0.80 0.13
C VAL A 128 19.20 2.01 1.05
N VAL A 129 18.05 2.50 1.52
CA VAL A 129 17.97 3.65 2.41
C VAL A 129 17.25 3.30 3.71
N ARG A 130 17.70 3.93 4.80
CA ARG A 130 17.07 3.79 6.13
C ARG A 130 16.55 5.14 6.58
N THR A 131 15.30 5.45 6.21
CA THR A 131 14.67 6.67 6.69
C THR A 131 14.24 6.54 8.15
N LEU A 132 14.12 7.67 8.86
CA LEU A 132 13.57 7.68 10.22
C LEU A 132 12.14 7.10 10.24
N ALA A 133 11.33 7.40 9.22
CA ALA A 133 9.96 6.92 9.11
C ALA A 133 9.93 5.38 8.99
N ASP A 134 10.76 4.79 8.13
CA ASP A 134 10.81 3.33 7.93
C ASP A 134 11.44 2.63 9.14
N THR A 135 12.44 3.25 9.76
CA THR A 135 13.02 2.73 11.00
C THR A 135 12.00 2.70 12.14
N THR A 136 11.20 3.76 12.28
CA THR A 136 10.11 3.83 13.25
C THR A 136 9.01 2.81 12.92
N LYS A 137 8.61 2.70 11.65
CA LYS A 137 7.65 1.73 11.16
C LYS A 137 8.06 0.31 11.55
N ARG A 138 9.30 -0.08 11.28
CA ARG A 138 9.84 -1.41 11.57
C ARG A 138 10.10 -1.67 13.06
N ARG A 139 10.62 -0.69 13.81
CA ARG A 139 11.04 -0.90 15.20
C ARG A 139 9.98 -0.65 16.24
N VAL A 140 9.02 0.24 15.94
CA VAL A 140 8.01 0.71 16.91
C VAL A 140 6.63 0.08 16.62
N TYR A 141 6.25 0.00 15.34
CA TYR A 141 4.89 -0.42 14.97
C TYR A 141 4.80 -1.87 14.50
N ALA A 142 5.75 -2.33 13.69
CA ALA A 142 5.74 -3.72 13.24
C ALA A 142 5.97 -4.69 14.42
N PRO A 143 5.26 -5.80 14.45
CA PRO A 143 5.55 -6.87 15.41
C PRO A 143 6.95 -7.43 15.16
N ARG A 144 7.60 -7.88 16.21
CA ARG A 144 8.91 -8.55 16.11
C ARG A 144 8.68 -10.03 15.89
N PHE A 145 9.15 -10.54 14.78
CA PHE A 145 9.14 -11.97 14.47
C PHE A 145 10.38 -12.33 13.66
N ALA A 146 10.70 -13.61 13.62
CA ALA A 146 11.72 -14.18 12.74
C ALA A 146 11.06 -15.27 11.90
N GLY A 147 11.37 -15.30 10.59
CA GLY A 147 10.69 -16.17 9.63
C GLY A 147 9.26 -15.71 9.36
N THR A 148 8.31 -16.64 9.41
CA THR A 148 6.91 -16.40 9.05
C THR A 148 6.02 -16.34 10.28
N VAL A 149 5.07 -15.39 10.31
CA VAL A 149 4.06 -15.26 11.37
C VAL A 149 2.67 -15.09 10.76
N THR A 150 1.67 -15.69 11.40
CA THR A 150 0.24 -15.48 11.09
C THR A 150 -0.40 -14.59 12.13
N MET A 151 -1.11 -13.57 11.70
CA MET A 151 -1.83 -12.62 12.56
C MET A 151 -3.29 -12.49 12.10
N ALA A 152 -4.20 -12.30 13.06
CA ALA A 152 -5.63 -12.15 12.77
C ALA A 152 -6.34 -11.35 13.87
N GLY A 153 -7.62 -11.08 13.66
CA GLY A 153 -8.55 -10.56 14.66
C GLY A 153 -8.13 -9.23 15.26
N GLU A 154 -8.55 -8.99 16.50
CA GLU A 154 -8.31 -7.71 17.18
C GLU A 154 -6.82 -7.40 17.35
N GLU A 155 -5.97 -8.39 17.54
CA GLU A 155 -4.53 -8.16 17.71
C GLU A 155 -3.88 -7.58 16.45
N LEU A 156 -4.23 -8.11 15.27
CA LEU A 156 -3.79 -7.55 14.00
C LEU A 156 -4.34 -6.14 13.82
N ALA A 157 -5.64 -5.93 14.07
CA ALA A 157 -6.25 -4.59 13.97
C ALA A 157 -5.57 -3.57 14.89
N VAL A 158 -5.29 -3.92 16.14
CA VAL A 158 -4.55 -3.07 17.09
C VAL A 158 -3.15 -2.73 16.57
N SER A 159 -2.43 -3.70 16.04
CA SER A 159 -1.09 -3.51 15.50
C SER A 159 -1.09 -2.49 14.37
N LEU A 160 -1.99 -2.64 13.39
CA LEU A 160 -2.13 -1.75 12.23
C LEU A 160 -2.62 -0.35 12.61
N LEU A 161 -3.53 -0.24 13.57
CA LEU A 161 -4.09 1.04 14.04
C LEU A 161 -3.10 1.84 14.91
N ARG A 162 -2.13 1.20 15.52
CA ARG A 162 -1.00 1.91 16.17
C ARG A 162 -0.06 2.53 15.16
N GLY A 163 0.11 1.88 14.00
CA GLY A 163 0.87 2.38 12.87
C GLY A 163 0.87 1.36 11.74
N ASN A 164 0.31 1.72 10.58
CA ASN A 164 0.31 0.83 9.41
C ASN A 164 1.75 0.53 8.98
N TRP A 165 2.25 -0.63 9.38
CA TRP A 165 3.61 -1.10 9.07
C TRP A 165 3.70 -1.88 7.76
N LEU A 166 2.58 -2.19 7.14
CA LEU A 166 2.53 -2.88 5.85
C LEU A 166 3.01 -1.96 4.70
N TYR A 167 3.52 -2.58 3.67
CA TYR A 167 3.90 -1.93 2.42
C TYR A 167 2.92 -2.36 1.33
N PHE A 168 1.91 -1.54 1.09
CA PHE A 168 0.80 -1.84 0.18
C PHE A 168 1.25 -2.46 -1.17
N PRO A 169 2.26 -1.92 -1.88
CA PRO A 169 2.64 -2.46 -3.18
C PRO A 169 3.26 -3.86 -3.16
N SER A 170 3.68 -4.34 -1.99
CA SER A 170 4.24 -5.69 -1.83
C SER A 170 3.22 -6.71 -1.33
N LEU A 171 1.99 -6.25 -0.98
CA LEU A 171 0.94 -7.13 -0.47
C LEU A 171 0.39 -8.04 -1.59
N VAL A 172 0.14 -9.28 -1.18
CA VAL A 172 -0.64 -10.22 -1.98
C VAL A 172 -1.97 -10.45 -1.28
N TRP A 173 -3.03 -10.46 -2.07
CA TRP A 173 -4.41 -10.49 -1.62
C TRP A 173 -5.10 -11.74 -2.16
N ARG A 174 -5.93 -12.38 -1.37
CA ARG A 174 -6.87 -13.36 -1.91
C ARG A 174 -7.89 -12.63 -2.77
N THR A 175 -7.94 -12.96 -4.05
CA THR A 175 -8.69 -12.19 -5.06
C THR A 175 -10.18 -12.10 -4.77
N GLU A 176 -10.81 -13.20 -4.34
CA GLU A 176 -12.23 -13.20 -3.97
C GLU A 176 -12.54 -12.27 -2.80
N GLU A 177 -11.66 -12.19 -1.81
CA GLU A 177 -11.85 -11.37 -0.62
C GLU A 177 -11.68 -9.88 -0.90
N ILE A 178 -10.65 -9.49 -1.66
CA ILE A 178 -10.47 -8.08 -2.04
C ILE A 178 -11.60 -7.62 -2.97
N LYS A 179 -12.09 -8.47 -3.89
CA LYS A 179 -13.26 -8.17 -4.73
C LYS A 179 -14.55 -7.97 -3.92
N ALA A 180 -14.73 -8.75 -2.86
CA ALA A 180 -15.91 -8.64 -2.00
C ALA A 180 -15.97 -7.34 -1.19
N VAL A 181 -14.84 -6.64 -1.05
CA VAL A 181 -14.74 -5.37 -0.28
C VAL A 181 -14.55 -4.17 -1.20
N GLY A 182 -13.56 -4.19 -2.09
CA GLY A 182 -13.20 -3.11 -3.00
C GLY A 182 -12.60 -1.88 -2.33
N PHE A 183 -12.11 -0.95 -3.15
CA PHE A 183 -11.61 0.34 -2.69
C PHE A 183 -12.74 1.34 -2.51
N ASP A 184 -12.62 2.20 -1.49
CA ASP A 184 -13.60 3.28 -1.27
C ASP A 184 -13.21 4.53 -2.06
N PRO A 185 -14.03 4.96 -3.03
CA PRO A 185 -13.74 6.14 -3.86
C PRO A 185 -13.73 7.45 -3.07
N ALA A 186 -14.31 7.48 -1.87
CA ALA A 186 -14.31 8.67 -1.00
C ALA A 186 -12.96 8.91 -0.31
N LEU A 187 -12.03 7.94 -0.32
CA LEU A 187 -10.73 8.05 0.32
C LEU A 187 -9.61 8.10 -0.71
N SER A 188 -8.68 9.03 -0.51
CA SER A 188 -7.52 9.19 -1.41
C SER A 188 -6.20 8.66 -0.82
N VAL A 189 -6.05 8.65 0.49
CA VAL A 189 -4.75 8.41 1.14
C VAL A 189 -4.71 7.21 2.07
N ILE A 190 -5.81 6.83 2.72
CA ILE A 190 -5.87 5.79 3.76
C ILE A 190 -6.69 4.58 3.27
N GLN A 191 -6.90 4.50 1.97
CA GLN A 191 -7.73 3.49 1.35
C GLN A 191 -7.22 2.05 1.56
N ASP A 192 -5.89 1.88 1.58
CA ASP A 192 -5.23 0.60 1.88
C ASP A 192 -5.52 0.11 3.29
N LEU A 193 -5.34 0.96 4.30
CA LEU A 193 -5.61 0.60 5.68
C LEU A 193 -7.10 0.30 5.91
N LYS A 194 -8.00 1.07 5.28
CA LYS A 194 -9.43 0.79 5.35
C LYS A 194 -9.77 -0.59 4.82
N LEU A 195 -9.27 -0.90 3.61
CA LEU A 195 -9.49 -2.18 2.96
C LEU A 195 -8.97 -3.34 3.82
N ILE A 196 -7.74 -3.22 4.34
CA ILE A 196 -7.14 -4.24 5.21
C ILE A 196 -7.99 -4.46 6.46
N LEU A 197 -8.40 -3.39 7.15
CA LEU A 197 -9.23 -3.50 8.35
C LEU A 197 -10.60 -4.12 8.07
N GLN A 198 -11.20 -3.86 6.91
CA GLN A 198 -12.45 -4.50 6.51
C GLN A 198 -12.27 -6.00 6.28
N LEU A 199 -11.17 -6.42 5.65
CA LEU A 199 -10.83 -7.84 5.50
C LEU A 199 -10.59 -8.51 6.85
N VAL A 200 -9.85 -7.86 7.73
CA VAL A 200 -9.55 -8.39 9.09
C VAL A 200 -10.81 -8.54 9.94
N THR A 201 -11.75 -7.58 9.88
CA THR A 201 -13.03 -7.68 10.61
C THR A 201 -13.96 -8.76 10.04
N ARG A 202 -13.77 -9.18 8.79
CA ARG A 202 -14.46 -10.32 8.17
C ARG A 202 -13.82 -11.67 8.50
N GLY A 203 -12.81 -11.70 9.37
CA GLY A 203 -12.08 -12.91 9.76
C GLY A 203 -10.81 -13.17 8.94
N GLY A 204 -10.42 -12.25 8.08
CA GLY A 204 -9.20 -12.37 7.25
C GLY A 204 -7.94 -12.45 8.09
N THR A 205 -7.01 -13.31 7.65
CA THR A 205 -5.69 -13.52 8.26
C THR A 205 -4.59 -12.91 7.41
N LEU A 206 -3.58 -12.36 8.08
CA LEU A 206 -2.34 -11.88 7.47
C LEU A 206 -1.21 -12.88 7.76
N VAL A 207 -0.51 -13.29 6.72
CA VAL A 207 0.78 -13.99 6.82
C VAL A 207 1.87 -12.97 6.51
N ALA A 208 2.74 -12.71 7.47
CA ALA A 208 3.90 -11.83 7.28
C ALA A 208 5.20 -12.63 7.37
N ASP A 209 6.17 -12.25 6.56
CA ASP A 209 7.46 -12.93 6.42
C ASP A 209 8.61 -11.93 6.43
N ASP A 210 9.79 -12.35 6.89
CA ASP A 210 10.96 -11.48 6.98
C ASP A 210 11.98 -11.67 5.85
N GLU A 211 11.82 -12.68 4.99
CA GLU A 211 12.65 -12.85 3.79
C GLU A 211 12.43 -11.69 2.82
N VAL A 212 13.47 -10.87 2.61
CA VAL A 212 13.39 -9.71 1.73
C VAL A 212 13.36 -10.15 0.27
N VAL A 213 12.21 -9.97 -0.35
CA VAL A 213 11.97 -10.28 -1.77
C VAL A 213 11.33 -9.13 -2.54
N PHE A 214 11.18 -7.96 -1.91
CA PHE A 214 10.59 -6.78 -2.50
C PHE A 214 11.33 -5.51 -2.10
N HIS A 215 11.61 -4.64 -3.05
CA HIS A 215 12.17 -3.31 -2.83
C HIS A 215 11.09 -2.23 -3.04
N TYR A 216 10.78 -1.53 -1.97
CA TYR A 216 9.87 -0.40 -1.96
C TYR A 216 10.63 0.90 -2.20
N ARG A 217 10.34 1.62 -3.29
CA ARG A 217 11.03 2.86 -3.63
C ARG A 217 10.43 4.08 -2.94
N ARG A 218 11.30 4.89 -2.35
CA ARG A 218 10.94 6.21 -1.82
C ARG A 218 11.60 7.31 -2.63
N HIS A 219 10.77 8.21 -3.11
CA HIS A 219 11.21 9.48 -3.67
C HIS A 219 10.39 10.63 -3.06
N GLY A 220 10.96 11.87 -3.09
CA GLY A 220 10.38 13.03 -2.37
C GLY A 220 9.05 13.55 -2.93
N GLU A 221 8.61 13.06 -4.08
CA GLU A 221 7.42 13.52 -4.81
C GLU A 221 6.23 12.53 -4.70
N SER A 222 6.22 11.61 -3.72
CA SER A 222 5.10 10.70 -3.58
C SER A 222 3.79 11.46 -3.29
N LEU A 223 2.66 11.00 -3.85
CA LEU A 223 1.33 11.59 -3.62
C LEU A 223 1.00 11.76 -2.13
N SER A 224 1.52 10.85 -1.30
CA SER A 224 1.38 10.93 0.15
C SER A 224 2.22 12.04 0.80
N ALA A 225 3.29 12.52 0.17
CA ALA A 225 4.12 13.60 0.69
C ALA A 225 3.54 14.99 0.34
N SER A 226 3.04 15.19 -0.87
CA SER A 226 2.50 16.49 -1.33
C SER A 226 1.21 16.90 -0.61
N SER A 227 0.31 15.96 -0.31
CA SER A 227 -0.95 16.22 0.40
C SER A 227 -0.79 16.47 1.91
N ALA A 228 0.39 16.21 2.48
CA ALA A 228 0.64 16.37 3.92
C ALA A 228 0.78 17.85 4.36
N VAL A 229 1.23 18.73 3.47
CA VAL A 229 1.53 20.13 3.82
C VAL A 229 0.27 21.01 3.90
N THR A 230 -0.79 20.68 3.17
CA THR A 230 -2.05 21.46 3.15
C THR A 230 -2.97 21.23 4.35
N GLY A 231 -2.69 20.24 5.20
CA GLY A 231 -3.51 19.90 6.37
C GLY A 231 -4.80 19.13 6.09
N ASN A 232 -5.32 19.10 4.86
CA ASN A 232 -6.55 18.39 4.49
C ASN A 232 -6.47 16.89 4.76
N ARG A 233 -5.31 16.29 4.50
CA ARG A 233 -5.02 14.89 4.81
C ARG A 233 -5.23 14.53 6.28
N PHE A 234 -4.91 15.43 7.20
CA PHE A 234 -5.05 15.18 8.64
C PHE A 234 -6.50 15.27 9.11
N SER A 235 -7.32 16.11 8.46
CA SER A 235 -8.77 16.15 8.72
C SER A 235 -9.44 14.86 8.27
N GLU A 236 -9.18 14.42 7.03
CA GLU A 236 -9.65 13.14 6.49
C GLU A 236 -9.19 11.96 7.37
N ALA A 237 -7.91 11.95 7.75
CA ALA A 237 -7.37 10.91 8.64
C ALA A 237 -8.08 10.86 9.99
N ARG A 238 -8.41 12.02 10.59
CA ARG A 238 -9.12 12.08 11.87
C ARG A 238 -10.52 11.49 11.76
N GLU A 239 -11.28 11.88 10.75
CA GLU A 239 -12.63 11.36 10.51
C GLU A 239 -12.60 9.84 10.28
N PHE A 240 -11.68 9.39 9.46
CA PHE A 240 -11.45 7.97 9.24
C PHE A 240 -11.16 7.21 10.53
N PHE A 241 -10.19 7.65 11.35
CA PHE A 241 -9.83 6.93 12.57
C PHE A 241 -10.96 6.94 13.61
N LEU A 242 -11.76 8.00 13.70
CA LEU A 242 -12.93 8.03 14.60
C LEU A 242 -14.04 7.10 14.10
N ALA A 243 -14.29 7.04 12.79
CA ALA A 243 -15.25 6.10 12.21
C ALA A 243 -14.79 4.64 12.40
N VAL A 244 -13.49 4.37 12.22
CA VAL A 244 -12.92 3.05 12.50
C VAL A 244 -13.06 2.70 13.98
N ALA A 245 -12.83 3.64 14.90
CA ALA A 245 -12.97 3.38 16.33
C ALA A 245 -14.39 2.93 16.70
N ALA A 246 -15.41 3.62 16.18
CA ALA A 246 -16.81 3.24 16.40
C ALA A 246 -17.08 1.81 15.87
N ARG A 247 -16.64 1.52 14.63
CA ARG A 247 -16.81 0.19 14.04
C ARG A 247 -16.10 -0.92 14.83
N MET A 248 -14.91 -0.66 15.38
CA MET A 248 -14.18 -1.65 16.18
C MET A 248 -14.92 -1.92 17.51
N ASP A 249 -15.50 -0.89 18.14
CA ASP A 249 -16.30 -1.08 19.34
C ASP A 249 -17.58 -1.88 19.06
N GLU A 250 -18.30 -1.54 17.99
CA GLU A 250 -19.49 -2.26 17.52
C GLU A 250 -19.18 -3.73 17.19
N HIS A 251 -17.98 -3.99 16.65
CA HIS A 251 -17.49 -5.33 16.34
C HIS A 251 -17.05 -6.12 17.60
N GLY A 252 -17.05 -5.50 18.78
CA GLY A 252 -16.59 -6.11 20.02
C GLY A 252 -15.07 -6.10 20.21
N TRP A 253 -14.36 -5.20 19.54
CA TRP A 253 -12.90 -5.04 19.61
C TRP A 253 -12.49 -3.71 20.28
N PRO A 254 -12.66 -3.58 21.61
CA PRO A 254 -12.45 -2.32 22.34
C PRO A 254 -10.98 -1.87 22.34
N ARG A 255 -10.00 -2.80 22.26
CA ARG A 255 -8.57 -2.47 22.18
C ARG A 255 -8.25 -1.82 20.85
N ALA A 256 -8.83 -2.34 19.76
CA ALA A 256 -8.68 -1.76 18.42
C ALA A 256 -9.40 -0.40 18.35
N GLY A 257 -10.60 -0.27 18.91
CA GLY A 257 -11.32 0.99 19.03
C GLY A 257 -10.50 2.06 19.77
N LYS A 258 -9.87 1.70 20.89
CA LYS A 258 -8.94 2.58 21.61
C LYS A 258 -7.73 2.95 20.77
N ALA A 259 -7.09 2.01 20.08
CA ALA A 259 -5.94 2.27 19.22
C ALA A 259 -6.29 3.24 18.09
N ALA A 260 -7.44 3.07 17.45
CA ALA A 260 -7.95 3.96 16.41
C ALA A 260 -8.21 5.38 16.94
N ARG A 261 -8.87 5.56 18.09
CA ARG A 261 -9.09 6.89 18.68
C ARG A 261 -7.80 7.64 18.96
N TRP A 262 -6.79 6.92 19.41
CA TRP A 262 -5.49 7.54 19.69
C TRP A 262 -4.68 7.80 18.41
N HIS A 263 -4.79 6.98 17.37
CA HIS A 263 -4.06 7.06 16.09
C HIS A 263 -2.67 7.71 16.22
N LEU A 264 -1.89 7.18 17.15
CA LEU A 264 -0.65 7.78 17.66
C LEU A 264 0.39 8.06 16.55
N SER A 265 0.55 7.14 15.60
CA SER A 265 1.49 7.31 14.48
C SER A 265 1.16 8.52 13.62
N SER A 266 -0.12 8.74 13.35
CA SER A 266 -0.58 9.88 12.56
C SER A 266 -0.40 11.20 13.31
N ARG A 267 -0.60 11.22 14.63
CA ARG A 267 -0.34 12.39 15.49
C ARG A 267 1.15 12.73 15.54
N ILE A 268 2.02 11.73 15.69
CA ILE A 268 3.47 11.93 15.65
C ILE A 268 3.88 12.47 14.28
N HIS A 269 3.31 11.94 13.20
CA HIS A 269 3.56 12.47 11.85
C HIS A 269 3.15 13.95 11.73
N ALA A 270 1.98 14.33 12.26
CA ALA A 270 1.57 15.74 12.26
C ALA A 270 2.59 16.65 12.98
N LEU A 271 3.18 16.18 14.09
CA LEU A 271 4.24 16.93 14.80
C LEU A 271 5.49 17.10 13.92
N THR A 272 5.90 16.07 13.18
CA THR A 272 7.07 16.17 12.29
C THR A 272 6.86 17.12 11.11
N MET A 273 5.61 17.42 10.75
CA MET A 273 5.27 18.35 9.67
C MET A 273 5.20 19.82 10.12
N LEU A 274 5.11 20.10 11.43
CA LEU A 274 5.01 21.48 11.95
C LEU A 274 6.14 22.42 11.52
N PRO A 275 7.44 22.01 11.53
CA PRO A 275 8.51 22.88 11.06
C PRO A 275 8.39 23.27 9.59
N ALA A 276 7.94 22.33 8.73
CA ALA A 276 7.75 22.58 7.30
C ALA A 276 6.60 23.56 7.05
N ALA A 277 5.46 23.37 7.75
CA ALA A 277 4.32 24.27 7.67
C ALA A 277 4.65 25.69 8.17
N ALA A 278 5.42 25.80 9.25
CA ALA A 278 5.90 27.08 9.77
C ALA A 278 6.83 27.80 8.78
N LYS A 279 7.76 27.08 8.16
CA LYS A 279 8.68 27.61 7.14
C LYS A 279 7.94 28.14 5.90
N GLN A 280 6.84 27.50 5.52
CA GLN A 280 5.97 27.92 4.41
C GLN A 280 5.00 29.04 4.81
N ARG A 281 5.06 29.56 6.04
CA ARG A 281 4.17 30.60 6.59
C ARG A 281 2.68 30.24 6.48
N SER A 282 2.34 28.95 6.49
CA SER A 282 0.97 28.46 6.46
C SER A 282 0.36 28.49 7.87
N GLY A 283 -0.20 29.62 8.28
CA GLY A 283 -0.83 29.77 9.60
C GLY A 283 -1.96 28.76 9.84
N ASP A 284 -2.77 28.49 8.81
CA ASP A 284 -3.83 27.48 8.88
C ASP A 284 -3.26 26.07 8.98
N GLY A 285 -2.22 25.75 8.22
CA GLY A 285 -1.53 24.46 8.30
C GLY A 285 -0.98 24.19 9.70
N VAL A 286 -0.30 25.16 10.31
CA VAL A 286 0.21 25.05 11.70
C VAL A 286 -0.93 24.84 12.69
N ARG A 287 -2.04 25.58 12.57
CA ARG A 287 -3.21 25.43 13.44
C ARG A 287 -3.84 24.02 13.32
N VAL A 288 -4.04 23.54 12.11
CA VAL A 288 -4.62 22.20 11.84
C VAL A 288 -3.72 21.12 12.40
N LEU A 289 -2.42 21.15 12.09
CA LEU A 289 -1.45 20.16 12.58
C LEU A 289 -1.35 20.14 14.11
N THR A 290 -1.32 21.31 14.76
CA THR A 290 -1.28 21.41 16.23
C THR A 290 -2.55 20.84 16.85
N ARG A 291 -3.73 21.24 16.32
CA ARG A 291 -5.01 20.72 16.79
C ARG A 291 -5.13 19.21 16.60
N TYR A 292 -4.62 18.70 15.50
CA TYR A 292 -4.60 17.26 15.21
C TYR A 292 -3.66 16.52 16.18
N ALA A 293 -2.44 17.01 16.38
CA ALA A 293 -1.44 16.37 17.23
C ALA A 293 -1.85 16.32 18.71
N PHE A 294 -2.42 17.41 19.24
CA PHE A 294 -2.70 17.58 20.67
C PHE A 294 -4.19 17.51 21.04
N GLY A 295 -5.09 17.45 20.05
CA GLY A 295 -6.53 17.39 20.31
C GLY A 295 -6.91 16.13 21.09
N LYS A 296 -7.92 16.25 21.99
CA LYS A 296 -8.42 15.10 22.76
C LYS A 296 -8.97 14.04 21.80
N PRO A 297 -8.65 12.74 22.01
CA PRO A 297 -9.34 11.65 21.36
C PRO A 297 -10.78 11.62 21.89
N ARG A 298 -11.74 12.03 21.09
CA ARG A 298 -13.17 11.98 21.47
C ARG A 298 -13.84 10.87 20.71
#